data_64b2aad5ea3924ff5fafec2ac1665bf3
#
_entry.id   64b2aad5ea3924ff5fafec2ac1665bf3
#
_cell.length_a   1.000
_cell.length_b   1.000
_cell.length_c   1.000
_cell.angle_alpha   90.00
_cell.angle_beta   90.00
_cell.angle_gamma   90.00
#
_symmetry.space_group_name_H-M   'P 1'
#
loop_
_entity.id
_entity.type
_entity.pdbx_description
1 polymer ?
#
loop_
_entity_poly.entity_id
_entity_poly.type
_entity_poly.pdbx_seq_one_letter_code
_entity_poly.pdbx_strand_id
1 'polypeptide(L)'
;MKIQLLVALLCAVAANAASAQAPYPHSRVTLVTHSSPGGGTDLFLRELSQHLGPIMKTSFAVENIRGGSGATAVANVAGGKADGSIFYGTTPTYIQTTLLSKPPVGYDGLDLIAIVFIDPEVIYTRTESPHKNLADVIAFAKANPGKSRWGASNPASLERLALERLARNTGVKVPIVSHEGGGDQMIGVLNGTYDIGIGEIQELKAQLDAGKVRLLAVLNDKRLDGLPNLPTAKEQGFNVVVTKFRGIAGPKGVSDEVAKAWEDGLRKALETPAYKASYTKENLIPMVMGRAEARKFTAQFVLDVTESLKDMGIIK
;
A
#
# COMPACT_ATOMS: atom_id res chain seq x y z
N MET A 1 25.11 61.41 -14.14
CA MET A 1 25.57 60.12 -14.72
C MET A 1 26.13 59.15 -13.70
N LYS A 2 26.90 59.53 -12.68
CA LYS A 2 27.45 58.60 -11.66
C LYS A 2 26.44 58.04 -10.66
N ILE A 3 25.38 58.76 -10.35
CA ILE A 3 24.32 58.30 -9.38
C ILE A 3 23.38 57.29 -10.04
N GLN A 4 23.09 57.40 -11.30
CA GLN A 4 22.24 56.42 -12.02
C GLN A 4 22.91 55.07 -12.22
N LEU A 5 24.25 55.01 -12.32
CA LEU A 5 24.99 53.74 -12.38
C LEU A 5 25.00 53.00 -11.04
N LEU A 6 25.01 53.75 -9.92
CA LEU A 6 25.00 53.12 -8.56
C LEU A 6 23.66 52.47 -8.24
N VAL A 7 22.54 53.09 -8.65
CA VAL A 7 21.19 52.53 -8.43
C VAL A 7 20.97 51.28 -9.33
N ALA A 8 21.48 51.27 -10.56
CA ALA A 8 21.39 50.07 -11.42
C ALA A 8 22.21 48.88 -10.89
N LEU A 9 23.35 49.15 -10.24
CA LEU A 9 24.18 48.09 -9.64
C LEU A 9 23.57 47.52 -8.37
N LEU A 10 22.87 48.32 -7.55
CA LEU A 10 22.13 47.83 -6.37
C LEU A 10 20.90 47.01 -6.77
N CYS A 11 20.19 47.36 -7.84
CA CYS A 11 19.07 46.55 -8.34
C CYS A 11 19.49 45.21 -8.96
N ALA A 12 20.68 45.13 -9.57
CA ALA A 12 21.20 43.89 -10.12
C ALA A 12 21.67 42.90 -9.06
N VAL A 13 22.09 43.36 -7.87
CA VAL A 13 22.46 42.51 -6.73
C VAL A 13 21.23 41.98 -5.99
N ALA A 14 20.12 42.72 -5.98
CA ALA A 14 18.86 42.26 -5.36
C ALA A 14 18.11 41.21 -6.19
N ALA A 15 18.35 41.12 -7.50
CA ALA A 15 17.69 40.15 -8.37
C ALA A 15 18.29 38.72 -8.30
N ASN A 16 19.45 38.54 -7.66
CA ASN A 16 20.11 37.24 -7.47
C ASN A 16 19.93 36.62 -6.09
N ALA A 17 18.99 37.10 -5.28
CA ALA A 17 18.47 36.34 -4.18
C ALA A 17 17.52 35.27 -4.75
N ALA A 18 18.04 34.36 -5.61
CA ALA A 18 17.41 33.09 -5.86
C ALA A 18 17.12 32.49 -4.49
N SER A 19 15.86 32.28 -4.15
CA SER A 19 15.45 31.61 -2.93
C SER A 19 16.27 30.33 -2.86
N ALA A 20 17.32 30.32 -2.06
CA ALA A 20 18.06 29.11 -1.77
C ALA A 20 17.03 28.17 -1.11
N GLN A 21 16.51 27.26 -1.87
CA GLN A 21 15.59 26.25 -1.39
C GLN A 21 16.29 25.57 -0.20
N ALA A 22 15.63 25.51 0.95
CA ALA A 22 16.23 24.89 2.13
C ALA A 22 16.72 23.49 1.73
N PRO A 23 17.94 23.10 2.16
CA PRO A 23 18.50 21.82 1.74
C PRO A 23 17.54 20.69 2.14
N TYR A 24 17.32 19.74 1.22
CA TYR A 24 16.56 18.53 1.50
C TYR A 24 17.46 17.54 2.30
N PRO A 25 16.93 16.80 3.28
CA PRO A 25 15.52 16.68 3.65
C PRO A 25 15.01 17.78 4.57
N HIS A 26 13.72 18.05 4.48
CA HIS A 26 13.03 18.96 5.43
C HIS A 26 13.05 18.38 6.84
N SER A 27 13.00 19.26 7.86
CA SER A 27 12.90 18.85 9.27
C SER A 27 11.61 18.07 9.57
N ARG A 28 10.55 18.30 8.78
CA ARG A 28 9.28 17.58 8.85
C ARG A 28 8.76 17.25 7.45
N VAL A 29 8.28 16.02 7.29
CA VAL A 29 7.66 15.51 6.06
C VAL A 29 6.34 14.82 6.40
N THR A 30 5.30 15.08 5.64
CA THR A 30 4.00 14.43 5.77
C THR A 30 3.93 13.19 4.87
N LEU A 31 3.53 12.06 5.45
CA LEU A 31 3.25 10.82 4.75
C LEU A 31 1.74 10.55 4.76
N VAL A 32 1.10 10.64 3.61
CA VAL A 32 -0.34 10.45 3.46
C VAL A 32 -0.64 9.01 3.12
N THR A 33 -1.61 8.42 3.78
CA THR A 33 -2.19 7.12 3.42
C THR A 33 -3.71 7.23 3.23
N HIS A 34 -4.24 6.41 2.32
CA HIS A 34 -5.69 6.24 2.16
C HIS A 34 -6.28 5.21 3.11
N SER A 35 -5.45 4.42 3.79
CA SER A 35 -5.88 3.36 4.69
C SER A 35 -6.52 3.92 5.96
N SER A 36 -7.44 3.17 6.56
CA SER A 36 -7.91 3.45 7.92
C SER A 36 -6.76 3.30 8.93
N PRO A 37 -6.82 3.97 10.09
CA PRO A 37 -5.88 3.73 11.16
C PRO A 37 -5.79 2.24 11.52
N GLY A 38 -4.58 1.72 11.67
CA GLY A 38 -4.32 0.30 11.92
C GLY A 38 -4.42 -0.59 10.67
N GLY A 39 -4.74 -0.04 9.50
CA GLY A 39 -4.64 -0.79 8.24
C GLY A 39 -3.21 -0.84 7.72
N GLY A 40 -2.92 -1.80 6.83
CA GLY A 40 -1.54 -2.15 6.46
C GLY A 40 -0.68 -1.00 5.96
N THR A 41 -1.22 -0.05 5.15
CA THR A 41 -0.42 1.10 4.70
C THR A 41 -0.16 2.10 5.83
N ASP A 42 -1.09 2.28 6.77
CA ASP A 42 -0.89 3.11 7.95
C ASP A 42 0.24 2.55 8.83
N LEU A 43 0.19 1.25 9.10
CA LEU A 43 1.22 0.56 9.89
C LEU A 43 2.58 0.60 9.19
N PHE A 44 2.62 0.31 7.88
CA PHE A 44 3.84 0.41 7.07
C PHE A 44 4.50 1.79 7.17
N LEU A 45 3.73 2.87 6.99
CA LEU A 45 4.28 4.23 7.03
C LEU A 45 4.77 4.61 8.42
N ARG A 46 4.06 4.20 9.48
CA ARG A 46 4.49 4.46 10.87
C ARG A 46 5.77 3.73 11.21
N GLU A 47 5.86 2.45 10.83
CA GLU A 47 7.06 1.64 11.02
C GLU A 47 8.25 2.20 10.22
N LEU A 48 8.06 2.47 8.93
CA LEU A 48 9.07 3.12 8.09
C LEU A 48 9.57 4.43 8.69
N SER A 49 8.66 5.26 9.22
CA SER A 49 8.97 6.55 9.83
C SER A 49 9.92 6.42 11.03
N GLN A 50 9.74 5.39 11.86
CA GLN A 50 10.59 5.15 13.03
C GLN A 50 12.04 4.83 12.64
N HIS A 51 12.23 4.06 11.56
CA HIS A 51 13.55 3.64 11.11
C HIS A 51 14.21 4.64 10.16
N LEU A 52 13.43 5.31 9.32
CA LEU A 52 13.94 6.26 8.34
C LEU A 52 14.23 7.64 8.94
N GLY A 53 13.44 8.06 9.93
CA GLY A 53 13.55 9.38 10.56
C GLY A 53 14.96 9.71 11.08
N PRO A 54 15.60 8.86 11.89
CA PRO A 54 16.97 9.09 12.37
C PRO A 54 18.01 9.16 11.24
N ILE A 55 17.82 8.38 10.17
CA ILE A 55 18.72 8.30 9.02
C ILE A 55 18.65 9.58 8.18
N MET A 56 17.45 10.04 7.89
CA MET A 56 17.20 11.25 7.12
C MET A 56 17.21 12.53 7.98
N LYS A 57 17.32 12.40 9.30
CA LYS A 57 17.22 13.52 10.25
C LYS A 57 15.92 14.32 10.07
N THR A 58 14.83 13.61 9.82
CA THR A 58 13.50 14.13 9.48
C THR A 58 12.46 13.59 10.45
N SER A 59 11.52 14.42 10.86
CA SER A 59 10.32 13.98 11.56
C SER A 59 9.23 13.66 10.53
N PHE A 60 8.72 12.44 10.51
CA PHE A 60 7.61 12.05 9.65
C PHE A 60 6.28 12.12 10.42
N ALA A 61 5.27 12.72 9.80
CA ALA A 61 3.89 12.70 10.28
C ALA A 61 3.03 11.86 9.35
N VAL A 62 2.36 10.84 9.87
CA VAL A 62 1.47 9.99 9.07
C VAL A 62 0.04 10.50 9.19
N GLU A 63 -0.60 10.79 8.05
CA GLU A 63 -1.96 11.30 7.95
C GLU A 63 -2.84 10.32 7.17
N ASN A 64 -3.99 9.94 7.75
CA ASN A 64 -4.98 9.07 7.13
C ASN A 64 -6.05 9.92 6.42
N ILE A 65 -6.01 9.97 5.08
CA ILE A 65 -6.99 10.68 4.24
C ILE A 65 -7.83 9.65 3.50
N ARG A 66 -9.00 9.34 4.04
CA ARG A 66 -9.91 8.29 3.52
C ARG A 66 -10.81 8.83 2.43
N GLY A 67 -11.39 7.91 1.65
CA GLY A 67 -12.43 8.21 0.67
C GLY A 67 -12.07 7.83 -0.76
N GLY A 68 -13.08 7.39 -1.51
CA GLY A 68 -12.98 7.04 -2.92
C GLY A 68 -11.94 5.95 -3.23
N SER A 69 -11.74 4.98 -2.34
CA SER A 69 -10.70 3.95 -2.47
C SER A 69 -9.30 4.56 -2.68
N GLY A 70 -9.01 5.67 -2.00
CA GLY A 70 -7.72 6.36 -2.07
C GLY A 70 -7.67 7.54 -3.05
N ALA A 71 -8.68 7.78 -3.85
CA ALA A 71 -8.70 8.92 -4.78
C ALA A 71 -8.53 10.26 -4.07
N THR A 72 -9.16 10.44 -2.88
CA THR A 72 -9.03 11.66 -2.08
C THR A 72 -7.59 11.89 -1.61
N ALA A 73 -6.92 10.84 -1.12
CA ALA A 73 -5.52 10.92 -0.68
C ALA A 73 -4.57 11.22 -1.85
N VAL A 74 -4.77 10.56 -3.00
CA VAL A 74 -3.99 10.80 -4.22
C VAL A 74 -4.14 12.25 -4.68
N ALA A 75 -5.37 12.77 -4.75
CA ALA A 75 -5.64 14.16 -5.13
C ALA A 75 -5.02 15.17 -4.14
N ASN A 76 -5.06 14.88 -2.84
CA ASN A 76 -4.43 15.71 -1.81
C ASN A 76 -2.92 15.83 -2.04
N VAL A 77 -2.22 14.71 -2.23
CA VAL A 77 -0.77 14.73 -2.45
C VAL A 77 -0.42 15.33 -3.80
N ALA A 78 -1.17 15.03 -4.87
CA ALA A 78 -0.94 15.61 -6.19
C ALA A 78 -1.07 17.13 -6.23
N GLY A 79 -1.93 17.71 -5.37
CA GLY A 79 -2.08 19.16 -5.17
C GLY A 79 -1.00 19.78 -4.28
N GLY A 80 -0.14 18.98 -3.66
CA GLY A 80 0.94 19.43 -2.79
C GLY A 80 2.12 20.02 -3.57
N LYS A 81 3.08 20.62 -2.84
CA LYS A 81 4.31 21.11 -3.43
C LYS A 81 5.27 19.96 -3.76
N ALA A 82 5.95 20.04 -4.90
CA ALA A 82 6.95 19.04 -5.31
C ALA A 82 8.32 19.25 -4.67
N ASP A 83 8.37 19.85 -3.47
CA ASP A 83 9.58 20.20 -2.72
C ASP A 83 10.06 19.08 -1.78
N GLY A 84 9.34 17.97 -1.70
CA GLY A 84 9.65 16.86 -0.81
C GLY A 84 9.04 16.95 0.59
N SER A 85 8.10 17.88 0.82
CA SER A 85 7.41 18.03 2.12
C SER A 85 6.24 17.06 2.33
N ILE A 86 5.70 16.48 1.26
CA ILE A 86 4.54 15.59 1.29
C ILE A 86 4.72 14.40 0.34
N PHE A 87 4.34 13.20 0.80
CA PHE A 87 4.37 11.98 -0.01
C PHE A 87 3.16 11.10 0.30
N TYR A 88 2.83 10.25 -0.66
CA TYR A 88 1.80 9.22 -0.58
C TYR A 88 2.42 7.84 -0.39
N GLY A 89 1.94 7.07 0.57
CA GLY A 89 2.25 5.65 0.72
C GLY A 89 1.51 4.82 -0.33
N THR A 90 2.24 4.27 -1.31
CA THR A 90 1.64 3.58 -2.45
C THR A 90 1.35 2.12 -2.18
N THR A 91 0.26 1.64 -2.75
CA THR A 91 -0.13 0.23 -2.85
C THR A 91 -0.79 0.00 -4.21
N PRO A 92 -0.99 -1.24 -4.69
CA PRO A 92 -1.73 -1.50 -5.92
C PRO A 92 -3.08 -0.77 -6.02
N THR A 93 -3.74 -0.52 -4.90
CA THR A 93 -5.06 0.11 -4.85
C THR A 93 -5.12 1.45 -5.59
N TYR A 94 -4.09 2.31 -5.51
CA TYR A 94 -4.13 3.62 -6.16
C TYR A 94 -4.15 3.52 -7.70
N ILE A 95 -3.56 2.46 -8.25
CA ILE A 95 -3.63 2.12 -9.69
C ILE A 95 -5.02 1.57 -10.02
N GLN A 96 -5.47 0.58 -9.23
CA GLN A 96 -6.77 -0.07 -9.44
C GLN A 96 -7.93 0.92 -9.35
N THR A 97 -7.89 1.83 -8.39
CA THR A 97 -8.87 2.92 -8.27
C THR A 97 -8.91 3.78 -9.53
N THR A 98 -7.76 4.10 -10.11
CA THR A 98 -7.70 4.86 -11.36
C THR A 98 -8.35 4.10 -12.53
N LEU A 99 -8.06 2.80 -12.65
CA LEU A 99 -8.61 1.96 -13.73
C LEU A 99 -10.12 1.73 -13.59
N LEU A 100 -10.61 1.58 -12.36
CA LEU A 100 -12.01 1.21 -12.06
C LEU A 100 -12.93 2.44 -11.98
N SER A 101 -12.50 3.50 -11.31
CA SER A 101 -13.34 4.64 -10.95
C SER A 101 -13.04 5.91 -11.74
N LYS A 102 -11.90 5.95 -12.47
CA LYS A 102 -11.45 7.08 -13.29
C LYS A 102 -11.57 8.43 -12.57
N PRO A 103 -10.97 8.59 -11.38
CA PRO A 103 -11.04 9.84 -10.63
C PRO A 103 -10.38 10.99 -11.43
N PRO A 104 -10.68 12.27 -11.11
CA PRO A 104 -10.06 13.42 -11.76
C PRO A 104 -8.53 13.43 -11.69
N VAL A 105 -7.95 12.86 -10.62
CA VAL A 105 -6.51 12.67 -10.46
C VAL A 105 -6.26 11.19 -10.17
N GLY A 106 -5.58 10.51 -11.08
CA GLY A 106 -5.22 9.10 -10.96
C GLY A 106 -3.81 8.90 -10.44
N TYR A 107 -3.34 7.65 -10.49
CA TYR A 107 -1.98 7.27 -10.09
C TYR A 107 -0.91 8.02 -10.88
N ASP A 108 -1.20 8.35 -12.13
CA ASP A 108 -0.35 9.12 -13.04
C ASP A 108 -0.23 10.60 -12.64
N GLY A 109 -1.06 11.11 -11.74
CA GLY A 109 -0.94 12.42 -11.11
C GLY A 109 0.19 12.51 -10.08
N LEU A 110 0.75 11.38 -9.66
CA LEU A 110 1.88 11.31 -8.73
C LEU A 110 3.19 10.93 -9.45
N ASP A 111 4.29 11.22 -8.78
CA ASP A 111 5.64 10.84 -9.19
C ASP A 111 6.14 9.73 -8.26
N LEU A 112 6.21 8.50 -8.77
CA LEU A 112 6.68 7.36 -7.97
C LEU A 112 8.17 7.50 -7.68
N ILE A 113 8.52 7.51 -6.41
CA ILE A 113 9.89 7.71 -5.92
C ILE A 113 10.59 6.37 -5.71
N ALA A 114 9.93 5.45 -5.02
CA ALA A 114 10.49 4.12 -4.75
C ALA A 114 9.40 3.08 -4.49
N ILE A 115 9.72 1.81 -4.77
CA ILE A 115 9.08 0.63 -4.18
C ILE A 115 10.02 0.08 -3.13
N VAL A 116 9.49 -0.32 -1.99
CA VAL A 116 10.28 -0.70 -0.80
C VAL A 116 10.12 -2.18 -0.47
N PHE A 117 8.89 -2.70 -0.52
CA PHE A 117 8.54 -4.08 -0.16
C PHE A 117 7.51 -4.68 -1.10
N ILE A 118 7.54 -6.00 -1.19
CA ILE A 118 6.36 -6.82 -1.45
C ILE A 118 5.79 -7.24 -0.08
N ASP A 119 4.48 -7.08 0.06
CA ASP A 119 3.73 -7.34 1.29
C ASP A 119 2.72 -8.47 1.01
N PRO A 120 2.97 -9.68 1.51
CA PRO A 120 2.14 -10.83 1.21
C PRO A 120 0.74 -10.72 1.81
N GLU A 121 -0.27 -11.02 1.01
CA GLU A 121 -1.66 -11.10 1.42
C GLU A 121 -2.01 -12.47 1.97
N VAL A 122 -2.82 -12.49 3.02
CA VAL A 122 -3.35 -13.72 3.63
C VAL A 122 -4.86 -13.67 3.76
N ILE A 123 -5.51 -14.81 3.62
CA ILE A 123 -6.91 -15.00 4.00
C ILE A 123 -6.94 -15.51 5.44
N TYR A 124 -7.80 -14.90 6.25
CA TYR A 124 -7.92 -15.21 7.68
C TYR A 124 -9.37 -15.26 8.13
N THR A 125 -9.58 -15.85 9.31
CA THR A 125 -10.87 -15.90 10.00
C THR A 125 -10.68 -15.76 11.51
N ARG A 126 -11.76 -15.53 12.27
CA ARG A 126 -11.69 -15.59 13.73
C ARG A 126 -11.43 -17.02 14.23
N THR A 127 -10.79 -17.16 15.36
CA THR A 127 -10.40 -18.49 15.91
C THR A 127 -11.58 -19.39 16.22
N GLU A 128 -12.72 -18.83 16.63
CA GLU A 128 -13.98 -19.53 16.91
C GLU A 128 -14.71 -20.01 15.64
N SER A 129 -14.26 -19.57 14.45
CA SER A 129 -14.85 -20.03 13.19
C SER A 129 -14.70 -21.55 13.02
N PRO A 130 -15.71 -22.24 12.46
CA PRO A 130 -15.61 -23.67 12.14
C PRO A 130 -14.58 -23.94 11.02
N HIS A 131 -14.26 -22.93 10.22
CA HIS A 131 -13.35 -23.06 9.07
C HIS A 131 -11.89 -23.17 9.54
N LYS A 132 -11.22 -24.27 9.17
CA LYS A 132 -9.82 -24.55 9.55
C LYS A 132 -8.82 -24.25 8.43
N ASN A 133 -9.29 -24.22 7.20
CA ASN A 133 -8.51 -23.97 5.98
C ASN A 133 -9.41 -23.29 4.95
N LEU A 134 -8.85 -22.89 3.81
CA LEU A 134 -9.60 -22.22 2.75
C LEU A 134 -10.62 -23.16 2.07
N ALA A 135 -10.32 -24.46 2.02
CA ALA A 135 -11.23 -25.44 1.43
C ALA A 135 -12.54 -25.56 2.23
N ASP A 136 -12.49 -25.45 3.57
CA ASP A 136 -13.70 -25.47 4.42
C ASP A 136 -14.60 -24.25 4.09
N VAL A 137 -14.00 -23.07 3.90
CA VAL A 137 -14.73 -21.84 3.54
C VAL A 137 -15.44 -22.02 2.20
N ILE A 138 -14.74 -22.56 1.19
CA ILE A 138 -15.29 -22.78 -0.15
C ILE A 138 -16.38 -23.86 -0.12
N ALA A 139 -16.19 -24.95 0.62
CA ALA A 139 -17.20 -25.99 0.79
C ALA A 139 -18.47 -25.44 1.45
N PHE A 140 -18.32 -24.64 2.51
CA PHE A 140 -19.45 -23.99 3.16
C PHE A 140 -20.20 -23.04 2.21
N ALA A 141 -19.46 -22.20 1.47
CA ALA A 141 -20.05 -21.24 0.52
C ALA A 141 -20.79 -21.95 -0.64
N LYS A 142 -20.28 -23.10 -1.11
CA LYS A 142 -20.96 -23.93 -2.12
C LYS A 142 -22.26 -24.53 -1.60
N ALA A 143 -22.24 -25.05 -0.36
CA ALA A 143 -23.40 -25.68 0.27
C ALA A 143 -24.48 -24.64 0.69
N ASN A 144 -24.07 -23.37 0.88
CA ASN A 144 -24.93 -22.30 1.40
C ASN A 144 -24.81 -21.02 0.55
N PRO A 145 -25.28 -20.99 -0.72
CA PRO A 145 -25.18 -19.85 -1.59
C PRO A 145 -25.73 -18.56 -0.96
N GLY A 146 -24.94 -17.48 -0.98
CA GLY A 146 -25.30 -16.18 -0.43
C GLY A 146 -25.23 -16.05 1.09
N LYS A 147 -24.98 -17.13 1.86
CA LYS A 147 -24.88 -17.08 3.33
C LYS A 147 -23.48 -16.75 3.82
N SER A 148 -22.44 -17.24 3.14
CA SER A 148 -21.06 -16.86 3.47
C SER A 148 -20.81 -15.40 3.07
N ARG A 149 -20.24 -14.60 3.97
CA ARG A 149 -19.92 -13.19 3.73
C ARG A 149 -18.42 -12.96 3.89
N TRP A 150 -17.83 -12.33 2.90
CA TRP A 150 -16.38 -12.09 2.86
C TRP A 150 -16.10 -10.59 2.99
N GLY A 151 -15.15 -10.22 3.83
CA GLY A 151 -14.73 -8.84 4.04
C GLY A 151 -13.54 -8.46 3.18
N ALA A 152 -13.56 -7.26 2.60
CA ALA A 152 -12.44 -6.67 1.86
C ALA A 152 -12.16 -5.25 2.36
N SER A 153 -10.95 -4.73 2.13
CA SER A 153 -10.52 -3.44 2.67
C SER A 153 -11.26 -2.26 2.03
N ASN A 154 -11.30 -2.16 0.70
CA ASN A 154 -12.09 -1.13 0.01
C ASN A 154 -12.56 -1.59 -1.38
N PRO A 155 -13.50 -0.89 -2.01
CA PRO A 155 -14.14 -1.35 -3.26
C PRO A 155 -13.21 -1.56 -4.44
N ALA A 156 -12.11 -0.81 -4.54
CA ALA A 156 -11.14 -0.94 -5.62
C ALA A 156 -9.82 -1.58 -5.17
N SER A 157 -9.82 -2.26 -4.01
CA SER A 157 -8.61 -2.84 -3.46
C SER A 157 -8.18 -4.13 -4.16
N LEU A 158 -6.89 -4.43 -4.05
CA LEU A 158 -6.31 -5.70 -4.47
C LEU A 158 -7.01 -6.88 -3.79
N GLU A 159 -7.32 -6.72 -2.51
CA GLU A 159 -7.99 -7.69 -1.65
C GLU A 159 -9.39 -8.00 -2.18
N ARG A 160 -10.15 -6.97 -2.55
CA ARG A 160 -11.47 -7.15 -3.17
C ARG A 160 -11.39 -7.96 -4.45
N LEU A 161 -10.47 -7.60 -5.34
CA LEU A 161 -10.26 -8.29 -6.61
C LEU A 161 -9.78 -9.74 -6.43
N ALA A 162 -8.94 -9.99 -5.41
CA ALA A 162 -8.51 -11.35 -5.06
C ALA A 162 -9.68 -12.24 -4.62
N LEU A 163 -10.56 -11.71 -3.76
CA LEU A 163 -11.76 -12.43 -3.32
C LEU A 163 -12.75 -12.65 -4.47
N GLU A 164 -12.94 -11.69 -5.36
CA GLU A 164 -13.77 -11.85 -6.56
C GLU A 164 -13.22 -12.92 -7.50
N ARG A 165 -11.89 -12.95 -7.69
CA ARG A 165 -11.21 -14.01 -8.45
C ARG A 165 -11.40 -15.38 -7.79
N LEU A 166 -11.25 -15.47 -6.48
CA LEU A 166 -11.48 -16.70 -5.71
C LEU A 166 -12.93 -17.18 -5.88
N ALA A 167 -13.92 -16.29 -5.71
CA ALA A 167 -15.33 -16.63 -5.87
C ALA A 167 -15.63 -17.15 -7.30
N ARG A 168 -15.11 -16.48 -8.31
CA ARG A 168 -15.27 -16.87 -9.72
C ARG A 168 -14.63 -18.23 -10.01
N ASN A 169 -13.34 -18.43 -9.63
CA ASN A 169 -12.61 -19.66 -9.90
C ASN A 169 -13.24 -20.88 -9.22
N THR A 170 -13.95 -20.66 -8.12
CA THR A 170 -14.61 -21.74 -7.36
C THR A 170 -16.10 -21.87 -7.66
N GLY A 171 -16.69 -20.95 -8.40
CA GLY A 171 -18.12 -20.91 -8.73
C GLY A 171 -19.04 -20.60 -7.56
N VAL A 172 -18.51 -20.08 -6.43
CA VAL A 172 -19.32 -19.71 -5.26
C VAL A 172 -19.99 -18.35 -5.45
N LYS A 173 -21.21 -18.23 -4.89
CA LYS A 173 -21.95 -16.95 -4.85
C LYS A 173 -21.93 -16.41 -3.43
N VAL A 174 -21.12 -15.39 -3.19
CA VAL A 174 -20.91 -14.79 -1.87
C VAL A 174 -20.96 -13.27 -1.94
N PRO A 175 -21.60 -12.60 -0.96
CA PRO A 175 -21.44 -11.16 -0.78
C PRO A 175 -20.00 -10.85 -0.34
N ILE A 176 -19.35 -9.93 -1.06
CA ILE A 176 -18.05 -9.37 -0.68
C ILE A 176 -18.30 -7.93 -0.25
N VAL A 177 -18.10 -7.66 1.04
CA VAL A 177 -18.37 -6.36 1.65
C VAL A 177 -17.07 -5.59 1.81
N SER A 178 -17.03 -4.39 1.25
CA SER A 178 -15.86 -3.52 1.33
C SER A 178 -16.05 -2.41 2.37
N HIS A 179 -14.92 -1.93 2.91
CA HIS A 179 -14.78 -0.88 3.91
C HIS A 179 -13.93 0.28 3.39
N GLU A 180 -13.39 1.11 4.28
CA GLU A 180 -12.43 2.15 3.94
C GLU A 180 -10.97 1.73 4.26
N GLY A 181 -10.77 0.48 4.71
CA GLY A 181 -9.45 -0.09 5.01
C GLY A 181 -9.56 -1.39 5.80
N GLY A 182 -8.45 -2.11 5.92
CA GLY A 182 -8.40 -3.41 6.58
C GLY A 182 -8.65 -3.34 8.09
N GLY A 183 -8.30 -2.24 8.75
CA GLY A 183 -8.62 -2.04 10.17
C GLY A 183 -10.13 -2.08 10.46
N ASP A 184 -10.94 -1.47 9.59
CA ASP A 184 -12.40 -1.52 9.71
C ASP A 184 -12.95 -2.93 9.39
N GLN A 185 -12.37 -3.60 8.37
CA GLN A 185 -12.70 -4.98 7.98
C GLN A 185 -12.46 -5.97 9.13
N MET A 186 -11.33 -5.84 9.84
CA MET A 186 -10.95 -6.70 10.96
C MET A 186 -12.03 -6.80 12.03
N ILE A 187 -12.67 -5.68 12.37
CA ILE A 187 -13.77 -5.62 13.34
C ILE A 187 -14.90 -6.55 12.91
N GLY A 188 -15.26 -6.56 11.62
CA GLY A 188 -16.31 -7.41 11.07
C GLY A 188 -15.95 -8.90 11.09
N VAL A 189 -14.69 -9.28 10.97
CA VAL A 189 -14.24 -10.68 11.13
C VAL A 189 -14.30 -11.10 12.58
N LEU A 190 -13.79 -10.27 13.49
CA LEU A 190 -13.74 -10.59 14.93
C LEU A 190 -15.13 -10.76 15.55
N ASN A 191 -16.09 -9.94 15.15
CA ASN A 191 -17.47 -10.04 15.65
C ASN A 191 -18.34 -11.07 14.89
N GLY A 192 -17.78 -11.73 13.86
CA GLY A 192 -18.48 -12.75 13.07
C GLY A 192 -19.44 -12.22 12.02
N THR A 193 -19.40 -10.93 11.70
CA THR A 193 -20.13 -10.36 10.56
C THR A 193 -19.63 -10.95 9.25
N TYR A 194 -18.33 -11.23 9.15
CA TYR A 194 -17.69 -11.91 8.02
C TYR A 194 -17.09 -13.24 8.44
N ASP A 195 -17.23 -14.24 7.55
CA ASP A 195 -16.63 -15.56 7.74
C ASP A 195 -15.12 -15.50 7.55
N ILE A 196 -14.68 -14.70 6.58
CA ILE A 196 -13.28 -14.45 6.29
C ILE A 196 -13.02 -12.97 6.02
N GLY A 197 -11.76 -12.59 6.24
CA GLY A 197 -11.15 -11.37 5.76
C GLY A 197 -9.91 -11.68 4.94
N ILE A 198 -9.36 -10.66 4.32
CA ILE A 198 -8.11 -10.69 3.58
C ILE A 198 -7.29 -9.45 3.96
N GLY A 199 -5.99 -9.60 4.16
CA GLY A 199 -5.11 -8.50 4.57
C GLY A 199 -3.68 -8.96 4.76
N GLU A 200 -2.84 -8.09 5.31
CA GLU A 200 -1.43 -8.33 5.54
C GLU A 200 -1.15 -8.86 6.95
N ILE A 201 -0.03 -9.56 7.11
CA ILE A 201 0.35 -10.16 8.40
C ILE A 201 0.57 -9.11 9.49
N GLN A 202 1.15 -7.95 9.15
CA GLN A 202 1.35 -6.85 10.08
C GLN A 202 0.02 -6.37 10.68
N GLU A 203 -0.99 -6.22 9.84
CA GLU A 203 -2.35 -5.81 10.21
C GLU A 203 -3.00 -6.78 11.19
N LEU A 204 -2.72 -8.08 11.01
CA LEU A 204 -3.29 -9.18 11.80
C LEU A 204 -2.52 -9.49 13.08
N LYS A 205 -1.28 -9.01 13.18
CA LYS A 205 -0.31 -9.47 14.17
C LYS A 205 -0.81 -9.43 15.61
N ALA A 206 -1.39 -8.32 16.04
CA ALA A 206 -1.93 -8.20 17.40
C ALA A 206 -3.02 -9.23 17.70
N GLN A 207 -3.87 -9.54 16.72
CA GLN A 207 -4.96 -10.50 16.85
C GLN A 207 -4.48 -11.95 16.74
N LEU A 208 -3.43 -12.19 15.95
CA LEU A 208 -2.74 -13.49 15.87
C LEU A 208 -2.06 -13.80 17.21
N ASP A 209 -1.29 -12.86 17.76
CA ASP A 209 -0.60 -13.01 19.05
C ASP A 209 -1.59 -13.21 20.19
N ALA A 210 -2.77 -12.58 20.13
CA ALA A 210 -3.86 -12.77 21.09
C ALA A 210 -4.70 -14.05 20.86
N GLY A 211 -4.39 -14.83 19.81
CA GLY A 211 -5.13 -16.05 19.47
C GLY A 211 -6.58 -15.79 19.02
N LYS A 212 -6.90 -14.58 18.54
CA LYS A 212 -8.26 -14.19 18.13
C LYS A 212 -8.55 -14.48 16.67
N VAL A 213 -7.53 -14.57 15.83
CA VAL A 213 -7.66 -14.89 14.42
C VAL A 213 -6.74 -16.05 14.04
N ARG A 214 -7.07 -16.69 12.93
CA ARG A 214 -6.36 -17.81 12.32
C ARG A 214 -6.15 -17.52 10.85
N LEU A 215 -4.93 -17.74 10.36
CA LEU A 215 -4.61 -17.70 8.94
C LEU A 215 -5.09 -18.97 8.24
N LEU A 216 -5.67 -18.85 7.05
CA LEU A 216 -6.20 -19.96 6.27
C LEU A 216 -5.36 -20.24 5.03
N ALA A 217 -4.80 -19.20 4.39
CA ALA A 217 -3.96 -19.32 3.22
C ALA A 217 -3.12 -18.06 3.01
N VAL A 218 -1.93 -18.18 2.43
CA VAL A 218 -1.21 -17.06 1.81
C VAL A 218 -1.49 -17.02 0.31
N LEU A 219 -1.66 -15.81 -0.24
CA LEU A 219 -1.96 -15.58 -1.66
C LEU A 219 -0.67 -15.34 -2.46
N ASN A 220 0.32 -16.17 -2.27
CA ASN A 220 1.62 -16.10 -2.93
C ASN A 220 1.91 -17.43 -3.66
N ASP A 221 2.85 -17.42 -4.59
CA ASP A 221 3.24 -18.64 -5.33
C ASP A 221 3.88 -19.71 -4.44
N LYS A 222 4.56 -19.27 -3.38
CA LYS A 222 5.25 -20.13 -2.40
C LYS A 222 4.84 -19.73 -0.99
N ARG A 223 4.98 -20.67 -0.05
CA ARG A 223 4.84 -20.37 1.38
C ARG A 223 5.85 -19.31 1.82
N LEU A 224 5.53 -18.60 2.88
CA LEU A 224 6.42 -17.61 3.47
C LEU A 224 7.41 -18.32 4.41
N ASP A 225 8.68 -17.91 4.36
CA ASP A 225 9.73 -18.49 5.22
C ASP A 225 9.40 -18.37 6.71
N GLY A 226 8.81 -17.24 7.12
CA GLY A 226 8.36 -17.02 8.50
C GLY A 226 7.09 -17.77 8.89
N LEU A 227 6.37 -18.37 7.93
CA LEU A 227 5.12 -19.10 8.13
C LEU A 227 5.11 -20.42 7.32
N PRO A 228 6.08 -21.33 7.54
CA PRO A 228 6.25 -22.52 6.71
C PRO A 228 5.06 -23.49 6.77
N ASN A 229 4.26 -23.41 7.83
CA ASN A 229 3.08 -24.25 8.01
C ASN A 229 1.80 -23.68 7.40
N LEU A 230 1.81 -22.39 6.95
CA LEU A 230 0.67 -21.79 6.29
C LEU A 230 0.70 -22.18 4.79
N PRO A 231 -0.29 -22.97 4.30
CA PRO A 231 -0.32 -23.32 2.89
C PRO A 231 -0.67 -22.10 2.03
N THR A 232 -0.24 -22.12 0.78
CA THR A 232 -0.74 -21.17 -0.22
C THR A 232 -2.17 -21.52 -0.63
N ALA A 233 -2.91 -20.54 -1.17
CA ALA A 233 -4.21 -20.85 -1.79
C ALA A 233 -4.06 -21.86 -2.94
N LYS A 234 -2.96 -21.76 -3.70
CA LYS A 234 -2.62 -22.64 -4.83
C LYS A 234 -2.40 -24.10 -4.38
N GLU A 235 -1.69 -24.31 -3.25
CA GLU A 235 -1.52 -25.65 -2.66
C GLU A 235 -2.85 -26.28 -2.20
N GLN A 236 -3.84 -25.46 -1.86
CA GLN A 236 -5.20 -25.90 -1.51
C GLN A 236 -6.12 -26.04 -2.74
N GLY A 237 -5.58 -25.91 -3.97
CA GLY A 237 -6.33 -26.07 -5.23
C GLY A 237 -6.99 -24.79 -5.74
N PHE A 238 -6.68 -23.61 -5.15
CA PHE A 238 -7.27 -22.33 -5.55
C PHE A 238 -6.21 -21.44 -6.18
N ASN A 239 -6.25 -21.29 -7.50
CA ASN A 239 -5.26 -20.48 -8.24
C ASN A 239 -5.55 -18.98 -8.08
N VAL A 240 -5.22 -18.44 -6.90
CA VAL A 240 -5.25 -17.01 -6.60
C VAL A 240 -3.90 -16.60 -6.01
N VAL A 241 -3.17 -15.82 -6.79
CA VAL A 241 -1.90 -15.21 -6.40
C VAL A 241 -2.04 -13.72 -6.63
N VAL A 242 -1.56 -12.93 -5.70
CA VAL A 242 -1.57 -11.47 -5.79
C VAL A 242 -0.23 -10.89 -5.37
N THR A 243 0.17 -9.80 -6.01
CA THR A 243 1.38 -9.06 -5.67
C THR A 243 0.99 -7.71 -5.11
N LYS A 244 1.15 -7.53 -3.81
CA LYS A 244 1.00 -6.23 -3.16
C LYS A 244 2.37 -5.62 -2.95
N PHE A 245 2.56 -4.40 -3.42
CA PHE A 245 3.78 -3.64 -3.18
C PHE A 245 3.51 -2.47 -2.23
N ARG A 246 4.57 -2.06 -1.53
CA ARG A 246 4.63 -0.86 -0.71
C ARG A 246 5.67 0.08 -1.27
N GLY A 247 5.33 1.34 -1.41
CA GLY A 247 6.23 2.34 -1.96
C GLY A 247 5.86 3.76 -1.54
N ILE A 248 6.58 4.71 -2.10
CA ILE A 248 6.42 6.14 -1.84
C ILE A 248 6.30 6.89 -3.16
N ALA A 249 5.30 7.75 -3.27
CA ALA A 249 5.13 8.66 -4.40
C ALA A 249 4.93 10.10 -3.90
N GLY A 250 5.43 11.07 -4.63
CA GLY A 250 5.25 12.50 -4.36
C GLY A 250 4.39 13.20 -5.40
N PRO A 251 4.17 14.50 -5.27
CA PRO A 251 3.61 15.32 -6.33
C PRO A 251 4.45 15.24 -7.61
N LYS A 252 3.86 15.53 -8.76
CA LYS A 252 4.62 15.61 -10.01
C LYS A 252 5.72 16.67 -9.95
N GLY A 253 6.90 16.32 -10.45
CA GLY A 253 8.03 17.23 -10.53
C GLY A 253 8.94 17.24 -9.30
N VAL A 254 8.83 16.25 -8.42
CA VAL A 254 9.82 16.03 -7.35
C VAL A 254 11.22 15.91 -7.97
N SER A 255 12.19 16.68 -7.46
CA SER A 255 13.56 16.74 -8.01
C SER A 255 14.30 15.39 -7.88
N ASP A 256 15.34 15.21 -8.69
CA ASP A 256 16.20 14.03 -8.59
C ASP A 256 16.98 13.99 -7.27
N GLU A 257 17.30 15.16 -6.70
CA GLU A 257 17.94 15.26 -5.39
C GLU A 257 17.04 14.68 -4.30
N VAL A 258 15.76 15.07 -4.28
CA VAL A 258 14.77 14.55 -3.32
C VAL A 258 14.60 13.04 -3.50
N ALA A 259 14.43 12.57 -4.74
CA ALA A 259 14.26 11.14 -5.01
C ALA A 259 15.48 10.33 -4.57
N LYS A 260 16.69 10.83 -4.87
CA LYS A 260 17.93 10.18 -4.46
C LYS A 260 18.07 10.13 -2.93
N ALA A 261 17.71 11.19 -2.23
CA ALA A 261 17.74 11.19 -0.77
C ALA A 261 16.81 10.12 -0.17
N TRP A 262 15.62 9.93 -0.76
CA TRP A 262 14.72 8.84 -0.40
C TRP A 262 15.31 7.47 -0.69
N GLU A 263 15.85 7.24 -1.90
CA GLU A 263 16.47 5.97 -2.28
C GLU A 263 17.62 5.60 -1.34
N ASP A 264 18.53 6.55 -1.08
CA ASP A 264 19.69 6.34 -0.20
C ASP A 264 19.25 6.10 1.26
N GLY A 265 18.23 6.85 1.73
CA GLY A 265 17.66 6.70 3.05
C GLY A 265 16.99 5.33 3.25
N LEU A 266 16.19 4.91 2.29
CA LEU A 266 15.50 3.62 2.31
C LEU A 266 16.49 2.45 2.30
N ARG A 267 17.52 2.47 1.43
CA ARG A 267 18.55 1.43 1.40
C ARG A 267 19.24 1.32 2.75
N LYS A 268 19.68 2.44 3.33
CA LYS A 268 20.31 2.48 4.65
C LYS A 268 19.39 1.97 5.76
N ALA A 269 18.10 2.36 5.74
CA ALA A 269 17.14 1.91 6.74
C ALA A 269 16.97 0.39 6.73
N LEU A 270 16.80 -0.20 5.54
CA LEU A 270 16.60 -1.64 5.39
C LEU A 270 17.82 -2.49 5.78
N GLU A 271 19.03 -1.91 5.78
CA GLU A 271 20.25 -2.57 6.23
C GLU A 271 20.39 -2.54 7.76
N THR A 272 19.64 -1.70 8.48
CA THR A 272 19.75 -1.63 9.94
C THR A 272 19.23 -2.93 10.58
N PRO A 273 19.94 -3.48 11.59
CA PRO A 273 19.51 -4.70 12.27
C PRO A 273 18.08 -4.57 12.87
N ALA A 274 17.75 -3.39 13.40
CA ALA A 274 16.46 -3.14 14.01
C ALA A 274 15.32 -3.23 12.98
N TYR A 275 15.43 -2.54 11.83
CA TYR A 275 14.38 -2.61 10.81
C TYR A 275 14.32 -3.98 10.15
N LYS A 276 15.50 -4.62 9.94
CA LYS A 276 15.55 -5.99 9.41
C LYS A 276 14.79 -6.97 10.30
N ALA A 277 14.97 -6.88 11.62
CA ALA A 277 14.23 -7.72 12.56
C ALA A 277 12.72 -7.47 12.48
N SER A 278 12.29 -6.20 12.33
CA SER A 278 10.89 -5.82 12.23
C SER A 278 10.26 -6.35 10.95
N TYR A 279 10.74 -5.97 9.78
CA TYR A 279 10.12 -6.38 8.52
C TYR A 279 10.17 -7.90 8.27
N THR A 280 11.21 -8.59 8.77
CA THR A 280 11.28 -10.05 8.70
C THR A 280 10.18 -10.72 9.55
N LYS A 281 9.94 -10.19 10.76
CA LYS A 281 8.87 -10.66 11.64
C LYS A 281 7.47 -10.46 11.04
N GLU A 282 7.30 -9.44 10.21
CA GLU A 282 6.07 -9.12 9.48
C GLU A 282 5.96 -9.86 8.15
N ASN A 283 6.98 -10.65 7.78
CA ASN A 283 7.09 -11.34 6.49
C ASN A 283 7.08 -10.40 5.27
N LEU A 284 7.48 -9.14 5.43
CA LEU A 284 7.71 -8.24 4.33
C LEU A 284 8.94 -8.68 3.53
N ILE A 285 8.82 -8.67 2.21
CA ILE A 285 9.89 -9.05 1.29
C ILE A 285 10.54 -7.78 0.75
N PRO A 286 11.79 -7.45 1.15
CA PRO A 286 12.45 -6.23 0.68
C PRO A 286 12.62 -6.25 -0.84
N MET A 287 12.22 -5.13 -1.49
CA MET A 287 12.33 -4.93 -2.94
C MET A 287 12.63 -3.46 -3.21
N VAL A 288 13.87 -3.03 -2.96
CA VAL A 288 14.23 -1.62 -3.12
C VAL A 288 14.46 -1.31 -4.60
N MET A 289 13.44 -0.73 -5.21
CA MET A 289 13.51 -0.14 -6.54
C MET A 289 13.54 1.38 -6.41
N GLY A 290 14.57 2.03 -6.96
CA GLY A 290 14.59 3.48 -7.11
C GLY A 290 13.63 3.98 -8.18
N ARG A 291 13.52 5.30 -8.35
CA ARG A 291 12.56 5.96 -9.24
C ARG A 291 12.45 5.32 -10.64
N ALA A 292 13.59 5.06 -11.30
CA ALA A 292 13.59 4.54 -12.67
C ALA A 292 13.08 3.09 -12.76
N GLU A 293 13.49 2.23 -11.83
CA GLU A 293 13.06 0.82 -11.76
C GLU A 293 11.60 0.73 -11.31
N ALA A 294 11.20 1.50 -10.31
CA ALA A 294 9.85 1.56 -9.79
C ALA A 294 8.84 1.98 -10.86
N ARG A 295 9.19 2.96 -11.70
CA ARG A 295 8.36 3.38 -12.85
C ARG A 295 8.18 2.25 -13.88
N LYS A 296 9.24 1.50 -14.20
CA LYS A 296 9.16 0.35 -15.12
C LYS A 296 8.29 -0.76 -14.55
N PHE A 297 8.51 -1.10 -13.28
CA PHE A 297 7.69 -2.08 -12.57
C PHE A 297 6.21 -1.69 -12.58
N THR A 298 5.90 -0.44 -12.23
CA THR A 298 4.52 0.05 -12.20
C THR A 298 3.88 0.06 -13.58
N ALA A 299 4.61 0.43 -14.63
CA ALA A 299 4.09 0.39 -16.00
C ALA A 299 3.68 -1.04 -16.40
N GLN A 300 4.50 -2.05 -16.10
CA GLN A 300 4.15 -3.45 -16.34
C GLN A 300 2.98 -3.87 -15.46
N PHE A 301 2.98 -3.51 -14.17
CA PHE A 301 1.89 -3.82 -13.25
C PHE A 301 0.53 -3.27 -13.73
N VAL A 302 0.51 -2.05 -14.30
CA VAL A 302 -0.71 -1.46 -14.88
C VAL A 302 -1.23 -2.31 -16.05
N LEU A 303 -0.34 -2.79 -16.93
CA LEU A 303 -0.72 -3.66 -18.04
C LEU A 303 -1.32 -4.98 -17.53
N ASP A 304 -0.64 -5.64 -16.59
CA ASP A 304 -1.06 -6.93 -16.03
C ASP A 304 -2.42 -6.82 -15.32
N VAL A 305 -2.62 -5.76 -14.53
CA VAL A 305 -3.89 -5.50 -13.84
C VAL A 305 -5.00 -5.18 -14.85
N THR A 306 -4.70 -4.37 -15.87
CA THR A 306 -5.69 -4.02 -16.92
C THR A 306 -6.16 -5.27 -17.65
N GLU A 307 -5.23 -6.15 -18.08
CA GLU A 307 -5.56 -7.43 -18.69
C GLU A 307 -6.41 -8.30 -17.76
N SER A 308 -5.99 -8.45 -16.51
CA SER A 308 -6.73 -9.20 -15.50
C SER A 308 -8.16 -8.67 -15.29
N LEU A 309 -8.35 -7.34 -15.25
CA LEU A 309 -9.68 -6.73 -15.10
C LEU A 309 -10.55 -6.95 -16.35
N LYS A 310 -9.96 -6.97 -17.54
CA LYS A 310 -10.65 -7.33 -18.81
C LYS A 310 -11.09 -8.79 -18.83
N ASP A 311 -10.20 -9.71 -18.47
CA ASP A 311 -10.49 -11.15 -18.38
C ASP A 311 -11.60 -11.45 -17.38
N MET A 312 -11.66 -10.67 -16.30
CA MET A 312 -12.77 -10.73 -15.35
C MET A 312 -14.05 -10.06 -15.85
N GLY A 313 -14.02 -9.36 -17.00
CA GLY A 313 -15.17 -8.60 -17.52
C GLY A 313 -15.58 -7.40 -16.66
N ILE A 314 -14.65 -6.90 -15.82
CA ILE A 314 -14.88 -5.75 -14.93
C ILE A 314 -14.71 -4.43 -15.71
N ILE A 315 -13.76 -4.39 -16.63
CA ILE A 315 -13.56 -3.28 -17.56
C ILE A 315 -13.58 -3.79 -19.02
N LYS A 316 -13.76 -2.86 -19.99
CA LYS A 316 -13.77 -3.16 -21.43
C LYS A 316 -12.37 -3.11 -22.04
#